data_fa0fe755bdee517fc1d47f2da0f9798d
#
_entry.id   fa0fe755bdee517fc1d47f2da0f9798d
#
_cell.length_a   1.000
_cell.length_b   1.000
_cell.length_c   1.000
_cell.angle_alpha   90.00
_cell.angle_beta   90.00
_cell.angle_gamma   90.00
#
_symmetry.space_group_name_H-M   'P 1'
#
loop_
_entity.id
_entity.type
_entity.pdbx_description
1 polymer ?
#
loop_
_entity_poly.entity_id
_entity_poly.type
_entity_poly.pdbx_seq_one_letter_code
_entity_poly.pdbx_strand_id
1 'polypeptide(L)'
;FHNWTGNRITCRDWFQLSLKEGLTVFRDQEFSQDMSGSATARAVKRIADVHTLRELQFPEDAGTMAHPVRPDEYVEINNFYTATVYEKGAEVVRMMQTLVGRDGFRRGMDLYFQRHDGQAVTCDDFAQAIADANPGSELARKLPQFKRWYAQAGTPRVTARGRYDAPTRTYTLALEQACAPSHGQADKQPYVIPVAMGLLSRDGQPMALRLDDEPPATATERVRVLEE
;
A
#
# COMPACT_ATOMS: atom_id res chain seq x y z
N PHE A 1 18.39 -8.53 3.08
CA PHE A 1 17.23 -8.18 3.95
C PHE A 1 16.47 -9.40 4.46
N HIS A 2 16.51 -10.55 3.78
CA HIS A 2 15.75 -11.76 4.14
C HIS A 2 16.11 -12.39 5.49
N ASN A 3 17.31 -12.15 6.04
CA ASN A 3 17.76 -12.80 7.28
C ASN A 3 16.76 -12.63 8.44
N TRP A 4 16.20 -11.46 8.61
CA TRP A 4 15.21 -11.16 9.65
C TRP A 4 13.77 -11.39 9.18
N THR A 5 13.43 -10.89 8.00
CA THR A 5 12.09 -10.96 7.42
C THR A 5 12.07 -11.96 6.27
N GLY A 6 11.86 -13.21 6.59
CA GLY A 6 11.85 -14.33 5.66
C GLY A 6 12.58 -15.57 6.17
N ASN A 7 13.73 -15.40 6.84
CA ASN A 7 14.48 -16.53 7.42
C ASN A 7 14.17 -16.69 8.91
N ARG A 8 14.38 -15.63 9.71
CA ARG A 8 14.14 -15.68 11.17
C ARG A 8 12.65 -15.72 11.51
N ILE A 9 11.85 -14.87 10.88
CA ILE A 9 10.39 -15.00 10.83
C ILE A 9 10.06 -15.45 9.43
N THR A 10 9.54 -16.65 9.27
CA THR A 10 9.34 -17.27 7.95
C THR A 10 7.87 -17.39 7.58
N CYS A 11 7.59 -17.74 6.33
CA CYS A 11 6.24 -17.99 5.85
C CYS A 11 5.72 -19.33 6.36
N ARG A 12 4.49 -19.37 6.87
CA ARG A 12 3.84 -20.60 7.32
C ARG A 12 3.66 -21.62 6.18
N ASP A 13 3.38 -21.11 4.99
CA ASP A 13 3.15 -21.89 3.78
C ASP A 13 3.49 -21.04 2.54
N TRP A 14 3.49 -21.64 1.35
CA TRP A 14 3.81 -20.97 0.10
C TRP A 14 2.83 -19.86 -0.30
N PHE A 15 1.57 -19.92 0.12
CA PHE A 15 0.59 -18.87 -0.14
C PHE A 15 0.95 -17.55 0.55
N GLN A 16 1.77 -17.60 1.61
CA GLN A 16 2.23 -16.43 2.35
C GLN A 16 3.49 -15.80 1.76
N LEU A 17 3.95 -16.21 0.58
CA LEU A 17 5.26 -15.82 0.04
C LEU A 17 5.48 -14.30 0.02
N SER A 18 4.45 -13.50 -0.26
CA SER A 18 4.54 -12.03 -0.24
C SER A 18 4.90 -11.47 1.14
N LEU A 19 4.65 -12.22 2.22
CA LEU A 19 5.08 -11.83 3.57
C LEU A 19 6.59 -11.59 3.65
N LYS A 20 7.38 -12.40 2.94
CA LYS A 20 8.84 -12.20 2.89
C LYS A 20 9.26 -11.44 1.64
N GLU A 21 8.72 -11.71 0.47
CA GLU A 21 9.15 -11.09 -0.78
C GLU A 21 8.66 -9.63 -0.88
N GLY A 22 7.37 -9.37 -0.68
CA GLY A 22 6.83 -8.01 -0.70
C GLY A 22 7.44 -7.12 0.39
N LEU A 23 7.59 -7.64 1.62
CA LEU A 23 8.24 -6.89 2.69
C LEU A 23 9.72 -6.64 2.40
N THR A 24 10.41 -7.57 1.78
CA THR A 24 11.84 -7.40 1.42
C THR A 24 12.01 -6.39 0.29
N VAL A 25 11.19 -6.44 -0.76
CA VAL A 25 11.20 -5.42 -1.83
C VAL A 25 10.91 -4.04 -1.26
N PHE A 26 9.90 -3.90 -0.41
CA PHE A 26 9.62 -2.64 0.27
C PHE A 26 10.82 -2.12 1.07
N ARG A 27 11.47 -2.97 1.85
CA ARG A 27 12.64 -2.59 2.65
C ARG A 27 13.85 -2.23 1.79
N ASP A 28 14.06 -2.94 0.69
CA ASP A 28 15.10 -2.63 -0.29
C ASP A 28 14.86 -1.26 -0.92
N GLN A 29 13.66 -0.98 -1.37
CA GLN A 29 13.27 0.31 -1.94
C GLN A 29 13.46 1.46 -0.94
N GLU A 30 13.01 1.31 0.31
CA GLU A 30 13.19 2.33 1.35
C GLU A 30 14.68 2.54 1.69
N PHE A 31 15.45 1.47 1.83
CA PHE A 31 16.89 1.54 2.09
C PHE A 31 17.63 2.24 0.93
N SER A 32 17.35 1.86 -0.30
CA SER A 32 17.96 2.48 -1.49
C SER A 32 17.63 3.97 -1.58
N GLN A 33 16.39 4.35 -1.24
CA GLN A 33 15.99 5.75 -1.16
C GLN A 33 16.70 6.50 -0.04
N ASP A 34 16.85 5.92 1.15
CA ASP A 34 17.54 6.55 2.29
C ASP A 34 19.05 6.69 2.01
N MET A 35 19.65 5.73 1.31
CA MET A 35 21.09 5.77 0.92
C MET A 35 21.37 6.70 -0.28
N SER A 36 20.36 7.21 -0.95
CA SER A 36 20.54 8.04 -2.17
C SER A 36 21.15 9.42 -1.93
N GLY A 37 21.25 9.87 -0.69
CA GLY A 37 21.96 11.07 -0.27
C GLY A 37 21.26 12.40 -0.56
N SER A 38 20.11 12.42 -1.27
CA SER A 38 19.35 13.65 -1.53
C SER A 38 17.86 13.39 -1.73
N ALA A 39 17.03 14.40 -1.46
CA ALA A 39 15.58 14.32 -1.71
C ALA A 39 15.26 14.07 -3.19
N THR A 40 16.03 14.66 -4.10
CA THR A 40 15.85 14.46 -5.55
C THR A 40 16.15 13.02 -5.95
N ALA A 41 17.27 12.45 -5.49
CA ALA A 41 17.65 11.07 -5.81
C ALA A 41 16.65 10.08 -5.19
N ARG A 42 16.13 10.37 -3.98
CA ARG A 42 15.03 9.62 -3.35
C ARG A 42 13.77 9.61 -4.23
N ALA A 43 13.37 10.77 -4.74
CA ALA A 43 12.21 10.90 -5.63
C ALA A 43 12.40 10.13 -6.95
N VAL A 44 13.59 10.23 -7.56
CA VAL A 44 13.93 9.49 -8.79
C VAL A 44 13.88 7.99 -8.58
N LYS A 45 14.41 7.47 -7.44
CA LYS A 45 14.31 6.05 -7.11
C LYS A 45 12.85 5.61 -6.98
N ARG A 46 12.01 6.43 -6.30
CA ARG A 46 10.56 6.11 -6.19
C ARG A 46 9.86 6.09 -7.55
N ILE A 47 10.19 7.01 -8.45
CA ILE A 47 9.66 7.02 -9.82
C ILE A 47 10.05 5.73 -10.56
N ALA A 48 11.29 5.28 -10.42
CA ALA A 48 11.77 4.03 -11.02
C ALA A 48 11.00 2.80 -10.47
N ASP A 49 10.78 2.74 -9.14
CA ASP A 49 10.01 1.66 -8.52
C ASP A 49 8.56 1.62 -9.04
N VAL A 50 7.92 2.79 -9.15
CA VAL A 50 6.56 2.90 -9.71
C VAL A 50 6.53 2.50 -11.19
N HIS A 51 7.59 2.82 -11.94
CA HIS A 51 7.72 2.43 -13.34
C HIS A 51 7.75 0.90 -13.48
N THR A 52 8.59 0.23 -12.68
CA THR A 52 8.65 -1.24 -12.62
C THR A 52 7.27 -1.85 -12.29
N LEU A 53 6.58 -1.32 -11.27
CA LEU A 53 5.22 -1.77 -10.92
C LEU A 53 4.26 -1.67 -12.13
N ARG A 54 4.27 -0.52 -12.82
CA ARG A 54 3.34 -0.27 -13.93
C ARG A 54 3.68 -1.07 -15.19
N GLU A 55 4.95 -1.34 -15.45
CA GLU A 55 5.38 -2.10 -16.63
C GLU A 55 5.24 -3.61 -16.48
N LEU A 56 5.41 -4.14 -15.27
CA LEU A 56 5.41 -5.57 -15.04
C LEU A 56 4.11 -6.04 -14.35
N GLN A 57 3.72 -5.40 -13.25
CA GLN A 57 2.64 -5.90 -12.42
C GLN A 57 1.24 -5.51 -12.94
N PHE A 58 1.07 -4.29 -13.46
CA PHE A 58 -0.23 -3.90 -14.04
C PHE A 58 -0.66 -4.75 -15.23
N PRO A 59 0.23 -5.09 -16.19
CA PRO A 59 -0.09 -6.07 -17.25
C PRO A 59 -0.43 -7.47 -16.70
N GLU A 60 0.25 -7.93 -15.64
CA GLU A 60 -0.05 -9.21 -14.99
C GLU A 60 -1.48 -9.19 -14.39
N ASP A 61 -1.85 -8.13 -13.69
CA ASP A 61 -3.21 -7.95 -13.13
C ASP A 61 -4.30 -7.77 -14.21
N ALA A 62 -3.95 -7.28 -15.39
CA ALA A 62 -4.87 -7.10 -16.51
C ALA A 62 -4.99 -8.33 -17.41
N GLY A 63 -4.15 -9.32 -17.22
CA GLY A 63 -4.04 -10.52 -18.03
C GLY A 63 -4.78 -11.74 -17.45
N THR A 64 -4.64 -12.86 -18.15
CA THR A 64 -5.21 -14.15 -17.75
C THR A 64 -4.51 -14.76 -16.53
N MET A 65 -3.33 -14.24 -16.19
CA MET A 65 -2.53 -14.67 -15.04
C MET A 65 -2.81 -13.84 -13.78
N ALA A 66 -3.82 -12.98 -13.80
CA ALA A 66 -4.20 -12.16 -12.64
C ALA A 66 -4.52 -13.05 -11.43
N HIS A 67 -3.86 -12.77 -10.31
CA HIS A 67 -4.03 -13.51 -9.05
C HIS A 67 -3.86 -12.57 -7.85
N PRO A 68 -4.36 -12.94 -6.66
CA PRO A 68 -4.16 -12.15 -5.44
C PRO A 68 -2.68 -12.07 -5.04
N VAL A 69 -2.32 -11.05 -4.25
CA VAL A 69 -0.99 -10.94 -3.61
C VAL A 69 -0.71 -12.14 -2.70
N ARG A 70 -1.76 -12.68 -2.07
CA ARG A 70 -1.76 -13.97 -1.40
C ARG A 70 -2.58 -14.94 -2.25
N PRO A 71 -1.96 -15.70 -3.19
CA PRO A 71 -2.65 -16.69 -4.00
C PRO A 71 -3.32 -17.75 -3.12
N ASP A 72 -4.37 -18.35 -3.62
CA ASP A 72 -5.14 -19.41 -2.96
C ASP A 72 -5.05 -20.75 -3.70
N GLU A 73 -4.49 -20.74 -4.92
CA GLU A 73 -4.23 -21.92 -5.73
C GLU A 73 -2.92 -21.79 -6.52
N TYR A 74 -2.35 -22.90 -6.94
CA TYR A 74 -1.19 -22.99 -7.84
C TYR A 74 -1.13 -24.34 -8.56
N VAL A 75 -0.48 -24.35 -9.72
CA VAL A 75 -0.21 -25.58 -10.48
C VAL A 75 1.22 -26.10 -10.20
N GLU A 76 2.19 -25.19 -10.18
CA GLU A 76 3.57 -25.49 -9.83
C GLU A 76 4.18 -24.38 -8.97
N ILE A 77 5.25 -24.70 -8.25
CA ILE A 77 5.86 -23.82 -7.25
C ILE A 77 6.33 -22.47 -7.85
N ASN A 78 6.79 -22.47 -9.09
CA ASN A 78 7.25 -21.27 -9.78
C ASN A 78 6.13 -20.23 -10.01
N ASN A 79 4.86 -20.64 -9.94
CA ASN A 79 3.72 -19.74 -10.09
C ASN A 79 3.64 -18.68 -8.99
N PHE A 80 4.32 -18.86 -7.86
CA PHE A 80 4.36 -17.86 -6.78
C PHE A 80 5.34 -16.70 -7.03
N TYR A 81 6.32 -16.86 -7.92
CA TYR A 81 7.37 -15.85 -8.14
C TYR A 81 6.96 -14.85 -9.22
N THR A 82 6.03 -13.96 -8.87
CA THR A 82 5.35 -13.04 -9.79
C THR A 82 5.55 -11.59 -9.40
N ALA A 83 5.37 -10.66 -10.33
CA ALA A 83 5.38 -9.23 -10.03
C ALA A 83 4.28 -8.84 -9.03
N THR A 84 3.16 -9.56 -9.01
CA THR A 84 2.09 -9.36 -8.03
C THR A 84 2.56 -9.67 -6.61
N VAL A 85 3.20 -10.81 -6.39
CA VAL A 85 3.71 -11.21 -5.07
C VAL A 85 4.81 -10.28 -4.58
N TYR A 86 5.71 -9.84 -5.46
CA TYR A 86 6.87 -9.01 -5.15
C TYR A 86 6.53 -7.52 -5.13
N GLU A 87 6.18 -6.94 -6.27
CA GLU A 87 6.05 -5.49 -6.44
C GLU A 87 4.72 -4.97 -5.86
N LYS A 88 3.59 -5.59 -6.19
CA LYS A 88 2.31 -5.22 -5.57
C LYS A 88 2.32 -5.55 -4.07
N GLY A 89 2.93 -6.66 -3.67
CA GLY A 89 3.16 -6.98 -2.25
C GLY A 89 3.90 -5.87 -1.52
N ALA A 90 4.96 -5.32 -2.11
CA ALA A 90 5.69 -4.18 -1.55
C ALA A 90 4.83 -2.93 -1.44
N GLU A 91 3.97 -2.65 -2.42
CA GLU A 91 3.05 -1.50 -2.37
C GLU A 91 1.95 -1.69 -1.32
N VAL A 92 1.48 -2.92 -1.06
CA VAL A 92 0.57 -3.20 0.06
C VAL A 92 1.24 -2.90 1.40
N VAL A 93 2.50 -3.28 1.59
CA VAL A 93 3.28 -2.90 2.78
C VAL A 93 3.47 -1.38 2.86
N ARG A 94 3.75 -0.71 1.75
CA ARG A 94 3.87 0.75 1.69
C ARG A 94 2.57 1.45 2.06
N MET A 95 1.42 0.93 1.66
CA MET A 95 0.12 1.48 2.09
C MET A 95 -0.07 1.38 3.60
N MET A 96 0.36 0.28 4.25
CA MET A 96 0.33 0.21 5.72
C MET A 96 1.17 1.33 6.33
N GLN A 97 2.40 1.55 5.84
CA GLN A 97 3.25 2.66 6.31
C GLN A 97 2.58 4.02 6.09
N THR A 98 1.93 4.24 4.95
CA THR A 98 1.21 5.50 4.68
C THR A 98 0.07 5.72 5.69
N LEU A 99 -0.67 4.67 6.05
CA LEU A 99 -1.81 4.74 6.96
C LEU A 99 -1.42 4.95 8.44
N VAL A 100 -0.23 4.49 8.85
CA VAL A 100 0.24 4.58 10.25
C VAL A 100 1.39 5.56 10.44
N GLY A 101 1.97 6.07 9.35
CA GLY A 101 3.18 6.88 9.35
C GLY A 101 4.45 6.04 9.59
N ARG A 102 5.63 6.63 9.34
CA ARG A 102 6.93 5.93 9.50
C ARG A 102 7.16 5.44 10.92
N ASP A 103 6.89 6.28 11.92
CA ASP A 103 7.07 5.92 13.33
C ASP A 103 6.06 4.85 13.78
N GLY A 104 4.82 4.92 13.29
CA GLY A 104 3.80 3.91 13.53
C GLY A 104 4.19 2.57 12.90
N PHE A 105 4.72 2.60 11.69
CA PHE A 105 5.21 1.40 11.01
C PHE A 105 6.41 0.79 11.76
N ARG A 106 7.33 1.63 12.27
CA ARG A 106 8.45 1.15 13.10
C ARG A 106 7.96 0.43 14.34
N ARG A 107 7.00 1.01 15.09
CA ARG A 107 6.38 0.34 16.26
C ARG A 107 5.72 -0.98 15.86
N GLY A 108 5.05 -1.02 14.72
CA GLY A 108 4.44 -2.23 14.17
C GLY A 108 5.48 -3.32 13.88
N MET A 109 6.60 -2.96 13.28
CA MET A 109 7.72 -3.88 13.04
C MET A 109 8.31 -4.42 14.35
N ASP A 110 8.49 -3.57 15.35
CA ASP A 110 9.01 -4.00 16.67
C ASP A 110 8.05 -5.00 17.33
N LEU A 111 6.74 -4.73 17.26
CA LEU A 111 5.72 -5.65 17.79
C LEU A 111 5.69 -6.96 16.99
N TYR A 112 5.83 -6.90 15.66
CA TYR A 112 5.91 -8.08 14.81
C TYR A 112 7.09 -8.98 15.19
N PHE A 113 8.29 -8.40 15.39
CA PHE A 113 9.45 -9.15 15.86
C PHE A 113 9.23 -9.71 17.27
N GLN A 114 8.68 -8.90 18.18
CA GLN A 114 8.41 -9.34 19.55
C GLN A 114 7.45 -10.55 19.61
N ARG A 115 6.41 -10.56 18.77
CA ARG A 115 5.39 -11.61 18.77
C ARG A 115 5.82 -12.88 18.05
N HIS A 116 6.59 -12.73 16.99
CA HIS A 116 6.76 -13.78 15.99
C HIS A 116 8.21 -14.21 15.79
N ASP A 117 9.12 -13.81 16.66
CA ASP A 117 10.54 -14.21 16.56
C ASP A 117 10.68 -15.73 16.51
N GLY A 118 11.36 -16.23 15.47
CA GLY A 118 11.57 -17.66 15.26
C GLY A 118 10.34 -18.46 14.81
N GLN A 119 9.25 -17.80 14.44
CA GLN A 119 7.99 -18.46 14.04
C GLN A 119 7.79 -18.47 12.52
N ALA A 120 6.89 -19.33 12.07
CA ALA A 120 6.33 -19.37 10.72
C ALA A 120 4.91 -18.77 10.75
N VAL A 121 4.68 -17.67 10.05
CA VAL A 121 3.48 -16.84 10.18
C VAL A 121 2.88 -16.44 8.83
N THR A 122 1.77 -15.68 8.86
CA THR A 122 0.98 -15.30 7.70
C THR A 122 1.07 -13.80 7.39
N CYS A 123 0.64 -13.41 6.20
CA CYS A 123 0.44 -11.98 5.86
C CYS A 123 -0.54 -11.30 6.82
N ASP A 124 -1.54 -12.05 7.31
CA ASP A 124 -2.52 -11.55 8.27
C ASP A 124 -1.90 -11.25 9.64
N ASP A 125 -0.97 -12.09 10.12
CA ASP A 125 -0.26 -11.87 11.38
C ASP A 125 0.60 -10.60 11.31
N PHE A 126 1.25 -10.37 10.17
CA PHE A 126 2.01 -9.15 9.93
C PHE A 126 1.12 -7.92 9.95
N ALA A 127 0.04 -7.90 9.15
CA ALA A 127 -0.89 -6.78 9.10
C ALA A 127 -1.53 -6.49 10.46
N GLN A 128 -1.84 -7.54 11.23
CA GLN A 128 -2.39 -7.43 12.57
C GLN A 128 -1.38 -6.79 13.55
N ALA A 129 -0.11 -7.17 13.48
CA ALA A 129 0.92 -6.57 14.34
C ALA A 129 1.10 -5.07 14.06
N ILE A 130 1.07 -4.66 12.77
CA ILE A 130 1.14 -3.24 12.41
C ILE A 130 -0.09 -2.48 12.93
N ALA A 131 -1.28 -3.05 12.79
CA ALA A 131 -2.53 -2.45 13.26
C ALA A 131 -2.57 -2.33 14.79
N ASP A 132 -2.23 -3.38 15.52
CA ASP A 132 -2.25 -3.42 16.99
C ASP A 132 -1.27 -2.43 17.63
N ALA A 133 -0.13 -2.21 16.99
CA ALA A 133 0.83 -1.19 17.44
C ALA A 133 0.33 0.25 17.22
N ASN A 134 -0.78 0.41 16.46
CA ASN A 134 -1.33 1.71 16.07
C ASN A 134 -2.87 1.73 16.20
N PRO A 135 -3.44 1.52 17.39
CA PRO A 135 -4.88 1.27 17.56
C PRO A 135 -5.78 2.44 17.15
N GLY A 136 -5.26 3.67 17.08
CA GLY A 136 -6.00 4.84 16.62
C GLY A 136 -5.91 5.11 15.11
N SER A 137 -5.19 4.29 14.35
CA SER A 137 -4.96 4.50 12.91
C SER A 137 -6.14 4.04 12.05
N GLU A 138 -6.20 4.56 10.81
CA GLU A 138 -7.14 4.07 9.79
C GLU A 138 -6.90 2.60 9.47
N LEU A 139 -5.65 2.15 9.48
CA LEU A 139 -5.32 0.74 9.30
C LEU A 139 -5.99 -0.14 10.35
N ALA A 140 -5.89 0.23 11.64
CA ALA A 140 -6.49 -0.55 12.73
C ALA A 140 -8.03 -0.60 12.62
N ARG A 141 -8.66 0.55 12.32
CA ARG A 141 -10.12 0.62 12.17
C ARG A 141 -10.65 -0.18 10.98
N LYS A 142 -9.88 -0.25 9.90
CA LYS A 142 -10.29 -0.82 8.60
C LYS A 142 -9.54 -2.09 8.23
N LEU A 143 -8.87 -2.73 9.18
CA LEU A 143 -8.02 -3.89 8.90
C LEU A 143 -8.74 -5.03 8.14
N PRO A 144 -9.98 -5.41 8.48
CA PRO A 144 -10.69 -6.44 7.73
C PRO A 144 -10.88 -6.08 6.25
N GLN A 145 -11.19 -4.82 5.95
CA GLN A 145 -11.32 -4.33 4.58
C GLN A 145 -9.95 -4.18 3.91
N PHE A 146 -8.92 -3.71 4.62
CA PHE A 146 -7.55 -3.60 4.10
C PHE A 146 -7.01 -4.97 3.64
N LYS A 147 -7.35 -6.06 4.32
CA LYS A 147 -6.92 -7.42 3.95
C LYS A 147 -7.41 -7.86 2.56
N ARG A 148 -8.37 -7.15 1.96
CA ARG A 148 -8.79 -7.37 0.57
C ARG A 148 -7.63 -7.18 -0.42
N TRP A 149 -6.64 -6.34 -0.10
CA TRP A 149 -5.43 -6.19 -0.91
C TRP A 149 -4.63 -7.50 -1.05
N TYR A 150 -4.70 -8.38 -0.05
CA TYR A 150 -4.11 -9.70 -0.11
C TYR A 150 -5.00 -10.74 -0.81
N ALA A 151 -6.32 -10.55 -0.79
CA ALA A 151 -7.28 -11.59 -1.17
C ALA A 151 -7.91 -11.36 -2.56
N GLN A 152 -7.91 -10.15 -3.09
CA GLN A 152 -8.51 -9.84 -4.40
C GLN A 152 -7.42 -9.54 -5.43
N ALA A 153 -7.57 -10.17 -6.62
CA ALA A 153 -6.75 -9.88 -7.80
C ALA A 153 -7.20 -8.60 -8.49
N GLY A 154 -6.39 -8.09 -9.41
CA GLY A 154 -6.71 -6.93 -10.25
C GLY A 154 -6.30 -5.60 -9.63
N THR A 155 -6.16 -4.59 -10.47
CA THR A 155 -5.79 -3.23 -10.09
C THR A 155 -7.04 -2.36 -10.03
N PRO A 156 -7.38 -1.77 -8.86
CA PRO A 156 -8.51 -0.85 -8.77
C PRO A 156 -8.23 0.45 -9.54
N ARG A 157 -9.28 0.96 -10.17
CA ARG A 157 -9.28 2.27 -10.85
C ARG A 157 -9.93 3.29 -9.92
N VAL A 158 -9.24 4.40 -9.66
CA VAL A 158 -9.79 5.55 -8.97
C VAL A 158 -10.14 6.62 -9.98
N THR A 159 -11.40 7.06 -9.97
CA THR A 159 -11.88 8.20 -10.76
C THR A 159 -11.97 9.42 -9.86
N ALA A 160 -11.29 10.49 -10.25
CA ALA A 160 -11.30 11.76 -9.53
C ALA A 160 -12.01 12.85 -10.35
N ARG A 161 -12.99 13.52 -9.76
CA ARG A 161 -13.70 14.67 -10.37
C ARG A 161 -13.62 15.87 -9.46
N GLY A 162 -13.05 16.96 -9.97
CA GLY A 162 -12.87 18.20 -9.23
C GLY A 162 -13.79 19.30 -9.69
N ARG A 163 -14.29 20.13 -8.75
CA ARG A 163 -15.05 21.33 -9.03
C ARG A 163 -14.64 22.46 -8.08
N TYR A 164 -14.31 23.63 -8.63
CA TYR A 164 -14.02 24.83 -7.86
C TYR A 164 -15.24 25.75 -7.82
N ASP A 165 -15.59 26.19 -6.63
CA ASP A 165 -16.61 27.21 -6.38
C ASP A 165 -15.93 28.52 -5.94
N ALA A 166 -15.94 29.51 -6.82
CA ALA A 166 -15.24 30.77 -6.61
C ALA A 166 -15.88 31.65 -5.50
N PRO A 167 -17.23 31.75 -5.36
CA PRO A 167 -17.85 32.48 -4.27
C PRO A 167 -17.44 31.99 -2.87
N THR A 168 -17.43 30.69 -2.65
CA THR A 168 -17.05 30.08 -1.37
C THR A 168 -15.56 29.79 -1.26
N ARG A 169 -14.81 29.93 -2.37
CA ARG A 169 -13.40 29.54 -2.48
C ARG A 169 -13.14 28.07 -2.07
N THR A 170 -14.07 27.19 -2.42
CA THR A 170 -14.04 25.77 -2.07
C THR A 170 -13.74 24.93 -3.31
N TYR A 171 -12.83 23.98 -3.18
CA TYR A 171 -12.59 22.94 -4.18
C TYR A 171 -13.15 21.61 -3.69
N THR A 172 -14.12 21.08 -4.41
CA THR A 172 -14.69 19.76 -4.12
C THR A 172 -14.00 18.71 -4.97
N LEU A 173 -13.45 17.68 -4.35
CA LEU A 173 -12.88 16.51 -5.01
C LEU A 173 -13.73 15.27 -4.70
N ALA A 174 -14.44 14.76 -5.70
CA ALA A 174 -15.16 13.50 -5.62
C ALA A 174 -14.27 12.36 -6.11
N LEU A 175 -14.21 11.28 -5.35
CA LEU A 175 -13.43 10.08 -5.63
C LEU A 175 -14.36 8.87 -5.69
N GLU A 176 -14.18 8.02 -6.68
CA GLU A 176 -14.88 6.74 -6.85
C GLU A 176 -13.87 5.65 -7.16
N GLN A 177 -14.07 4.45 -6.65
CA GLN A 177 -13.23 3.29 -7.01
C GLN A 177 -14.04 2.21 -7.71
N ALA A 178 -13.38 1.47 -8.60
CA ALA A 178 -13.91 0.27 -9.22
C ALA A 178 -12.75 -0.70 -9.52
N CYS A 179 -12.98 -1.99 -9.36
CA CYS A 179 -12.04 -3.02 -9.79
C CYS A 179 -12.73 -3.98 -10.76
N ALA A 180 -12.11 -4.22 -11.90
CA ALA A 180 -12.68 -5.12 -12.90
C ALA A 180 -12.72 -6.57 -12.39
N PRO A 181 -13.71 -7.37 -12.83
CA PRO A 181 -13.70 -8.82 -12.58
C PRO A 181 -12.41 -9.47 -13.07
N SER A 182 -11.97 -10.51 -12.35
CA SER A 182 -10.85 -11.36 -12.76
C SER A 182 -11.25 -12.84 -12.64
N HIS A 183 -10.38 -13.75 -13.10
CA HIS A 183 -10.66 -15.19 -13.03
C HIS A 183 -11.02 -15.59 -11.57
N GLY A 184 -12.09 -16.35 -11.41
CA GLY A 184 -12.57 -16.78 -10.08
C GLY A 184 -13.14 -15.68 -9.18
N GLN A 185 -13.08 -14.40 -9.57
CA GLN A 185 -13.50 -13.26 -8.76
C GLN A 185 -14.33 -12.26 -9.58
N ALA A 186 -15.62 -12.62 -9.79
CA ALA A 186 -16.56 -11.79 -10.56
C ALA A 186 -16.94 -10.49 -9.83
N ASP A 187 -17.16 -10.59 -8.51
CA ASP A 187 -17.64 -9.49 -7.67
C ASP A 187 -16.50 -8.98 -6.77
N LYS A 188 -15.97 -7.80 -7.12
CA LYS A 188 -14.92 -7.15 -6.33
C LYS A 188 -15.53 -6.25 -5.27
N GLN A 189 -15.02 -6.37 -4.06
CA GLN A 189 -15.39 -5.49 -2.96
C GLN A 189 -14.45 -4.27 -2.90
N PRO A 190 -14.92 -3.08 -2.47
CA PRO A 190 -14.09 -1.89 -2.38
C PRO A 190 -12.85 -2.09 -1.51
N TYR A 191 -11.75 -1.46 -1.92
CA TYR A 191 -10.50 -1.48 -1.17
C TYR A 191 -10.40 -0.29 -0.20
N VAL A 192 -9.49 -0.38 0.76
CA VAL A 192 -8.99 0.76 1.52
C VAL A 192 -7.86 1.40 0.72
N ILE A 193 -8.08 2.59 0.15
CA ILE A 193 -7.08 3.28 -0.69
C ILE A 193 -6.70 4.61 -0.03
N PRO A 194 -5.48 4.78 0.50
CA PRO A 194 -5.01 6.07 0.98
C PRO A 194 -4.74 7.00 -0.21
N VAL A 195 -5.39 8.15 -0.21
CA VAL A 195 -5.23 9.19 -1.24
C VAL A 195 -4.56 10.40 -0.60
N ALA A 196 -3.31 10.66 -0.98
CA ALA A 196 -2.60 11.86 -0.60
C ALA A 196 -2.97 13.02 -1.53
N MET A 197 -3.32 14.16 -0.94
CA MET A 197 -3.76 15.35 -1.67
C MET A 197 -2.96 16.57 -1.23
N GLY A 198 -2.66 17.46 -2.18
CA GLY A 198 -2.01 18.73 -1.95
C GLY A 198 -2.50 19.78 -2.95
N LEU A 199 -2.33 21.06 -2.61
CA LEU A 199 -2.57 22.17 -3.51
C LEU A 199 -1.25 22.86 -3.84
N LEU A 200 -1.09 23.22 -5.10
CA LEU A 200 0.05 24.02 -5.56
C LEU A 200 -0.41 25.39 -6.01
N SER A 201 0.35 26.42 -5.67
CA SER A 201 0.18 27.77 -6.21
C SER A 201 0.50 27.79 -7.71
N ARG A 202 0.19 28.92 -8.36
CA ARG A 202 0.54 29.14 -9.77
C ARG A 202 2.06 29.00 -10.04
N ASP A 203 2.88 29.28 -9.04
CA ASP A 203 4.34 29.19 -9.11
C ASP A 203 4.88 27.81 -8.66
N GLY A 204 4.00 26.82 -8.49
CA GLY A 204 4.36 25.46 -8.11
C GLY A 204 4.73 25.26 -6.64
N GLN A 205 4.48 26.25 -5.76
CA GLN A 205 4.75 26.12 -4.33
C GLN A 205 3.62 25.42 -3.59
N PRO A 206 3.92 24.53 -2.64
CA PRO A 206 2.90 23.91 -1.79
C PRO A 206 2.11 24.96 -1.03
N MET A 207 0.78 24.83 -1.05
CA MET A 207 -0.15 25.71 -0.32
C MET A 207 -0.70 25.01 0.91
N ALA A 208 -1.00 25.76 1.95
CA ALA A 208 -1.72 25.24 3.10
C ALA A 208 -3.08 24.67 2.66
N LEU A 209 -3.34 23.42 3.02
CA LEU A 209 -4.57 22.70 2.69
C LEU A 209 -5.39 22.47 3.96
N ARG A 210 -6.63 22.92 3.92
CA ARG A 210 -7.63 22.64 4.94
C ARG A 210 -8.81 21.92 4.32
N LEU A 211 -9.21 20.81 4.92
CA LEU A 211 -10.46 20.15 4.57
C LEU A 211 -11.63 20.80 5.32
N ASP A 212 -12.85 20.62 4.82
CA ASP A 212 -14.05 21.31 5.31
C ASP A 212 -14.38 20.98 6.78
N ASP A 213 -14.03 19.75 7.19
CA ASP A 213 -14.21 19.23 8.56
C ASP A 213 -13.02 19.54 9.50
N GLU A 214 -12.03 20.32 9.05
CA GLU A 214 -10.82 20.60 9.83
C GLU A 214 -10.74 22.06 10.31
N PRO A 215 -10.11 22.31 11.49
CA PRO A 215 -9.74 23.66 11.85
C PRO A 215 -8.69 24.22 10.88
N PRO A 216 -8.45 25.56 10.89
CA PRO A 216 -7.37 26.16 10.12
C PRO A 216 -6.05 25.43 10.36
N ALA A 217 -5.39 24.98 9.30
CA ALA A 217 -4.19 24.17 9.37
C ALA A 217 -3.09 24.74 8.48
N THR A 218 -1.84 24.43 8.82
CA THR A 218 -0.64 24.85 8.10
C THR A 218 -0.05 23.72 7.23
N ALA A 219 -0.57 22.48 7.34
CA ALA A 219 -0.08 21.39 6.55
C ALA A 219 -0.44 21.55 5.07
N THR A 220 0.49 21.17 4.21
CA THR A 220 0.37 21.28 2.76
C THR A 220 -0.10 19.99 2.09
N GLU A 221 -0.24 18.92 2.87
CA GLU A 221 -0.69 17.60 2.41
C GLU A 221 -1.73 17.02 3.39
N ARG A 222 -2.69 16.31 2.85
CA ARG A 222 -3.66 15.50 3.58
C ARG A 222 -3.78 14.13 2.95
N VAL A 223 -3.93 13.12 3.79
CA VAL A 223 -4.27 11.76 3.37
C VAL A 223 -5.71 11.47 3.80
N ARG A 224 -6.54 11.09 2.86
CA ARG A 224 -7.89 10.56 3.10
C ARG A 224 -7.98 9.13 2.60
N VAL A 225 -8.82 8.34 3.25
CA VAL A 225 -9.04 6.94 2.87
C VAL A 225 -10.31 6.85 2.05
N LEU A 226 -10.17 6.35 0.82
CA LEU A 226 -11.29 5.96 -0.03
C LEU A 226 -11.62 4.49 0.30
N GLU A 227 -12.89 4.21 0.60
CA GLU A 227 -13.35 2.90 1.09
C GLU A 227 -14.67 2.41 0.45
N GLU A 228 -15.32 3.25 -0.37
CA GLU A 228 -16.55 2.95 -1.11
C GLU A 228 -16.36 3.05 -2.63
#